data_ca1c479204a75b59b7a94e83fc347fa5
#
_entry.id   ca1c479204a75b59b7a94e83fc347fa5
#
_cell.length_a   1.000
_cell.length_b   1.000
_cell.length_c   1.000
_cell.angle_alpha   90.00
_cell.angle_beta   90.00
_cell.angle_gamma   90.00
#
_symmetry.space_group_name_H-M   'P 1'
#
loop_
_entity.id
_entity.type
_entity.pdbx_description
1 polymer ?
#
loop_
_entity_poly.entity_id
_entity_poly.type
_entity_poly.pdbx_seq_one_letter_code
_entity_poly.pdbx_strand_id
1 'polypeptide(L)'
;MTSRIHWHLQGERRYPFGERSPDPEWFEPMGFPPPWPDRPWIYAVMVASASGVVAWRRAGPDDDPVVAVLGGNRHPDERLADRRHMRHLRCYGDVAIGAQTLREQPELVQTPQAPGDEPMPALARFRVEHGLPAQPRHVIYSRHCDLDLDLPVFRTPGVEVLVVTTPEGAAALSARGAAARAVTLVAEPVSEATGLRRAHARLFAEHGVRYLDCEGGQRMLESLHAAGLLDEVFLTETDSMVDETRHAGLIKTFDFAREGATLIAEGRIAPQGAWRYRRWRFRSR
;
A
#
# COMPACT_ATOMS: atom_id res chain seq x y z
N MET A 1 22.65 12.18 -11.31
CA MET A 1 21.77 11.37 -12.20
C MET A 1 20.47 11.17 -11.46
N THR A 2 19.34 11.51 -12.05
CA THR A 2 18.02 11.33 -11.43
C THR A 2 17.68 9.85 -11.45
N SER A 3 17.43 9.26 -10.27
CA SER A 3 17.06 7.83 -10.10
C SER A 3 15.62 7.58 -10.60
N ARG A 4 15.37 7.84 -11.87
CA ARG A 4 14.05 7.71 -12.50
C ARG A 4 13.81 6.28 -12.98
N ILE A 5 12.61 5.74 -12.75
CA ILE A 5 12.19 4.47 -13.32
C ILE A 5 11.81 4.67 -14.80
N HIS A 6 12.44 3.92 -15.69
CA HIS A 6 12.08 3.87 -17.10
C HIS A 6 11.14 2.70 -17.35
N TRP A 7 9.88 3.01 -17.62
CA TRP A 7 8.82 2.04 -17.79
C TRP A 7 8.64 1.58 -19.22
N HIS A 8 8.38 0.29 -19.39
CA HIS A 8 7.94 -0.34 -20.62
C HIS A 8 6.52 -0.86 -20.45
N LEU A 9 5.57 -0.29 -21.17
CA LEU A 9 4.16 -0.65 -21.09
C LEU A 9 3.90 -1.92 -21.92
N GLN A 10 3.06 -2.79 -21.37
CA GLN A 10 2.56 -3.99 -22.04
C GLN A 10 1.15 -3.71 -22.58
N GLY A 11 1.03 -2.75 -23.50
CA GLY A 11 -0.21 -2.30 -24.09
C GLY A 11 -0.29 -0.78 -24.24
N GLU A 12 -1.31 -0.31 -24.97
CA GLU A 12 -1.43 1.11 -25.33
C GLU A 12 -2.47 1.86 -24.47
N ARG A 13 -3.26 1.15 -23.65
CA ARG A 13 -4.35 1.77 -22.89
C ARG A 13 -3.81 2.65 -21.78
N ARG A 14 -4.24 3.90 -21.77
CA ARG A 14 -3.96 4.89 -20.73
C ARG A 14 -5.26 5.37 -20.10
N TYR A 15 -5.15 5.84 -18.87
CA TYR A 15 -6.29 6.34 -18.10
C TYR A 15 -6.06 7.79 -17.71
N PRO A 16 -7.13 8.64 -17.67
CA PRO A 16 -6.96 10.07 -17.39
C PRO A 16 -6.43 10.36 -15.97
N PHE A 17 -6.91 9.62 -14.96
CA PHE A 17 -6.47 9.83 -13.58
C PHE A 17 -5.04 9.31 -13.39
N GLY A 18 -4.16 10.21 -12.98
CA GLY A 18 -2.75 9.91 -12.79
C GLY A 18 -1.91 9.86 -14.07
N GLU A 19 -2.51 10.09 -15.25
CA GLU A 19 -1.76 10.15 -16.52
C GLU A 19 -0.71 11.26 -16.50
N ARG A 20 -1.00 12.37 -15.82
CA ARG A 20 -0.05 13.44 -15.58
C ARG A 20 0.50 13.30 -14.18
N SER A 21 1.73 12.85 -14.06
CA SER A 21 2.40 12.79 -12.76
C SER A 21 2.48 14.18 -12.13
N PRO A 22 2.33 14.30 -10.81
CA PRO A 22 2.58 15.54 -10.08
C PRO A 22 4.03 16.02 -10.20
N ASP A 23 4.93 15.11 -10.54
CA ASP A 23 6.33 15.37 -10.79
C ASP A 23 6.70 14.81 -12.18
N PRO A 24 7.12 15.69 -13.15
CA PRO A 24 7.49 15.25 -14.49
C PRO A 24 8.64 14.25 -14.55
N GLU A 25 9.46 14.15 -13.50
CA GLU A 25 10.55 13.19 -13.41
C GLU A 25 10.07 11.79 -12.99
N TRP A 26 8.88 11.70 -12.37
CA TRP A 26 8.31 10.49 -11.81
C TRP A 26 6.91 10.26 -12.37
N PHE A 27 6.84 9.57 -13.45
CA PHE A 27 5.60 9.35 -14.19
C PHE A 27 5.02 7.96 -13.89
N GLU A 28 3.78 7.92 -13.42
CA GLU A 28 3.01 6.69 -13.41
C GLU A 28 2.54 6.39 -14.84
N PRO A 29 2.99 5.28 -15.46
CA PRO A 29 2.94 5.13 -16.91
C PRO A 29 1.55 5.04 -17.51
N MET A 30 0.56 4.59 -16.72
CA MET A 30 -0.78 4.30 -17.26
C MET A 30 -1.89 5.07 -16.56
N GLY A 31 -1.61 5.75 -15.44
CA GLY A 31 -2.64 6.24 -14.54
C GLY A 31 -3.51 5.11 -13.99
N PHE A 32 -4.70 5.45 -13.50
CA PHE A 32 -5.67 4.49 -12.96
C PHE A 32 -6.98 4.55 -13.73
N PRO A 33 -7.66 3.42 -13.95
CA PRO A 33 -9.02 3.41 -14.47
C PRO A 33 -9.98 4.09 -13.47
N PRO A 34 -11.19 4.47 -13.89
CA PRO A 34 -12.23 4.85 -12.95
C PRO A 34 -12.42 3.76 -11.89
N PRO A 35 -12.74 4.12 -10.64
CA PRO A 35 -13.07 3.12 -9.63
C PRO A 35 -14.29 2.31 -10.07
N TRP A 36 -14.51 1.18 -9.43
CA TRP A 36 -15.72 0.39 -9.66
C TRP A 36 -16.98 1.18 -9.28
N PRO A 37 -18.15 0.88 -9.84
CA PRO A 37 -19.39 1.60 -9.51
C PRO A 37 -19.78 1.51 -8.04
N ASP A 38 -19.32 0.46 -7.34
CA ASP A 38 -19.75 0.07 -6.01
C ASP A 38 -18.61 -0.15 -5.00
N ARG A 39 -17.34 0.00 -5.42
CA ARG A 39 -16.18 -0.17 -4.55
C ARG A 39 -14.95 0.61 -5.03
N PRO A 40 -13.96 0.85 -4.17
CA PRO A 40 -12.70 1.44 -4.58
C PRO A 40 -11.95 0.57 -5.61
N TRP A 41 -11.12 1.21 -6.42
CA TRP A 41 -10.01 0.54 -7.10
C TRP A 41 -8.90 0.30 -6.08
N ILE A 42 -8.50 -0.96 -5.91
CA ILE A 42 -7.53 -1.35 -4.88
C ILE A 42 -6.24 -1.81 -5.54
N TYR A 43 -5.15 -1.15 -5.20
CA TYR A 43 -3.82 -1.54 -5.63
C TYR A 43 -2.92 -1.75 -4.42
N ALA A 44 -2.06 -2.76 -4.48
CA ALA A 44 -1.07 -3.02 -3.46
C ALA A 44 0.31 -2.56 -3.89
N VAL A 45 1.10 -2.08 -2.94
CA VAL A 45 2.49 -1.71 -3.15
C VAL A 45 3.36 -2.56 -2.23
N MET A 46 4.33 -3.26 -2.81
CA MET A 46 5.15 -4.18 -2.05
C MET A 46 6.54 -4.36 -2.64
N VAL A 47 7.46 -4.78 -1.79
CA VAL A 47 8.83 -5.15 -2.17
C VAL A 47 9.05 -6.64 -1.89
N ALA A 48 9.76 -7.32 -2.78
CA ALA A 48 10.15 -8.71 -2.61
C ALA A 48 11.62 -8.92 -2.98
N SER A 49 12.26 -9.89 -2.35
CA SER A 49 13.57 -10.38 -2.73
C SER A 49 13.54 -11.13 -4.06
N ALA A 50 14.70 -11.47 -4.61
CA ALA A 50 14.83 -12.28 -5.82
C ALA A 50 14.13 -13.65 -5.72
N SER A 51 13.97 -14.20 -4.51
CA SER A 51 13.25 -15.46 -4.26
C SER A 51 11.77 -15.28 -3.88
N GLY A 52 11.25 -14.04 -3.97
CA GLY A 52 9.86 -13.71 -3.66
C GLY A 52 9.58 -13.53 -2.17
N VAL A 53 10.60 -13.52 -1.31
CA VAL A 53 10.41 -13.27 0.14
C VAL A 53 10.07 -11.81 0.37
N VAL A 54 9.00 -11.56 1.12
CA VAL A 54 8.52 -10.20 1.47
C VAL A 54 8.67 -9.90 2.96
N ALA A 55 8.64 -10.91 3.82
CA ALA A 55 8.79 -10.75 5.26
C ALA A 55 9.13 -12.08 5.93
N TRP A 56 9.48 -12.00 7.22
CA TRP A 56 9.63 -13.13 8.14
C TRP A 56 9.34 -12.71 9.58
N ARG A 57 9.29 -13.67 10.49
CA ARG A 57 9.16 -13.36 11.91
C ARG A 57 10.47 -12.78 12.42
N ARG A 58 10.46 -11.55 12.88
CA ARG A 58 11.63 -10.87 13.45
C ARG A 58 12.16 -11.65 14.66
N ALA A 59 13.47 -11.85 14.69
CA ALA A 59 14.16 -12.41 15.85
C ALA A 59 14.49 -11.34 16.91
N GLY A 60 14.49 -10.07 16.51
CA GLY A 60 14.77 -8.92 17.39
C GLY A 60 14.54 -7.58 16.66
N PRO A 61 14.80 -6.45 17.33
CA PRO A 61 14.55 -5.12 16.77
C PRO A 61 15.39 -4.81 15.52
N ASP A 62 16.61 -5.36 15.46
CA ASP A 62 17.54 -5.14 14.34
C ASP A 62 17.27 -6.07 13.15
N ASP A 63 16.39 -7.06 13.31
CA ASP A 63 15.98 -7.99 12.26
C ASP A 63 14.77 -7.44 11.49
N ASP A 64 15.01 -6.41 10.66
CA ASP A 64 13.98 -5.80 9.83
C ASP A 64 13.93 -6.44 8.44
N PRO A 65 12.85 -7.21 8.13
CA PRO A 65 12.70 -7.87 6.85
C PRO A 65 12.73 -6.91 5.67
N VAL A 66 12.09 -5.73 5.80
CA VAL A 66 12.02 -4.74 4.71
C VAL A 66 13.42 -4.19 4.41
N VAL A 67 14.20 -3.83 5.44
CA VAL A 67 15.56 -3.36 5.26
C VAL A 67 16.45 -4.42 4.60
N ALA A 68 16.29 -5.68 4.99
CA ALA A 68 17.07 -6.78 4.43
C ALA A 68 16.66 -7.09 2.97
N VAL A 69 15.37 -7.11 2.65
CA VAL A 69 14.85 -7.30 1.29
C VAL A 69 15.30 -6.16 0.39
N LEU A 70 15.32 -4.92 0.88
CA LEU A 70 15.88 -3.76 0.19
C LEU A 70 17.44 -3.80 0.09
N GLY A 71 18.09 -4.81 0.64
CA GLY A 71 19.53 -4.99 0.53
C GLY A 71 20.38 -4.01 1.33
N GLY A 72 19.83 -3.41 2.38
CA GLY A 72 20.54 -2.41 3.19
C GLY A 72 20.95 -1.19 2.36
N ASN A 73 22.21 -0.81 2.36
CA ASN A 73 22.76 0.35 1.62
C ASN A 73 23.43 0.00 0.29
N ARG A 74 23.23 -1.23 -0.23
CA ARG A 74 23.92 -1.68 -1.46
C ARG A 74 23.48 -0.91 -2.72
N HIS A 75 22.23 -0.49 -2.78
CA HIS A 75 21.62 0.14 -3.96
C HIS A 75 20.92 1.46 -3.59
N PRO A 76 21.66 2.54 -3.27
CA PRO A 76 21.07 3.80 -2.79
C PRO A 76 20.15 4.45 -3.83
N ASP A 77 20.51 4.40 -5.11
CA ASP A 77 19.70 4.98 -6.19
C ASP A 77 18.39 4.21 -6.41
N GLU A 78 18.43 2.88 -6.35
CA GLU A 78 17.24 2.02 -6.43
C GLU A 78 16.31 2.27 -5.23
N ARG A 79 16.86 2.36 -4.03
CA ARG A 79 16.08 2.68 -2.82
C ARG A 79 15.43 4.06 -2.89
N LEU A 80 16.14 5.05 -3.45
CA LEU A 80 15.58 6.37 -3.67
C LEU A 80 14.44 6.32 -4.69
N ALA A 81 14.62 5.56 -5.78
CA ALA A 81 13.60 5.37 -6.79
C ALA A 81 12.35 4.70 -6.21
N ASP A 82 12.53 3.62 -5.45
CA ASP A 82 11.44 2.90 -4.78
C ASP A 82 10.66 3.81 -3.82
N ARG A 83 11.36 4.53 -2.93
CA ARG A 83 10.74 5.49 -2.00
C ARG A 83 9.93 6.55 -2.73
N ARG A 84 10.47 7.13 -3.80
CA ARG A 84 9.76 8.13 -4.60
C ARG A 84 8.57 7.53 -5.32
N HIS A 85 8.69 6.32 -5.84
CA HIS A 85 7.59 5.60 -6.48
C HIS A 85 6.42 5.36 -5.50
N MET A 86 6.69 4.86 -4.31
CA MET A 86 5.68 4.71 -3.26
C MET A 86 4.99 6.04 -2.91
N ARG A 87 5.76 7.12 -2.76
CA ARG A 87 5.19 8.46 -2.48
C ARG A 87 4.26 8.94 -3.60
N HIS A 88 4.59 8.65 -4.86
CA HIS A 88 3.71 8.95 -6.00
C HIS A 88 2.44 8.15 -5.95
N LEU A 89 2.51 6.85 -5.65
CA LEU A 89 1.33 5.99 -5.56
C LEU A 89 0.37 6.47 -4.46
N ARG A 90 0.88 6.92 -3.32
CA ARG A 90 0.09 7.53 -2.23
C ARG A 90 -0.68 8.80 -2.65
N CYS A 91 -0.31 9.42 -3.78
CA CYS A 91 -1.03 10.60 -4.27
C CYS A 91 -2.39 10.25 -4.86
N TYR A 92 -2.61 9.04 -5.32
CA TYR A 92 -3.82 8.69 -6.07
C TYR A 92 -4.99 8.25 -5.20
N GLY A 93 -4.75 7.87 -3.95
CA GLY A 93 -5.79 7.30 -3.10
C GLY A 93 -5.60 7.53 -1.62
N ASP A 94 -6.39 6.80 -0.84
CA ASP A 94 -6.23 6.61 0.59
C ASP A 94 -5.30 5.42 0.83
N VAL A 95 -4.68 5.32 2.00
CA VAL A 95 -3.68 4.27 2.30
C VAL A 95 -4.25 3.24 3.26
N ALA A 96 -4.10 1.96 2.92
CA ALA A 96 -4.55 0.85 3.73
C ALA A 96 -3.39 0.11 4.39
N ILE A 97 -3.48 -0.13 5.69
CA ILE A 97 -2.48 -0.87 6.48
C ILE A 97 -3.14 -1.83 7.46
N GLY A 98 -2.46 -2.95 7.74
CA GLY A 98 -2.89 -3.88 8.77
C GLY A 98 -2.45 -3.44 10.18
N ALA A 99 -3.24 -3.74 11.19
CA ALA A 99 -2.88 -3.47 12.60
C ALA A 99 -1.57 -4.13 13.03
N GLN A 100 -1.19 -5.26 12.41
CA GLN A 100 0.10 -5.89 12.68
C GLN A 100 1.27 -5.02 12.19
N THR A 101 1.14 -4.40 11.03
CA THR A 101 2.13 -3.47 10.51
C THR A 101 2.35 -2.29 11.46
N LEU A 102 1.26 -1.73 12.03
CA LEU A 102 1.37 -0.67 13.04
C LEU A 102 2.05 -1.11 14.33
N ARG A 103 1.85 -2.37 14.77
CA ARG A 103 2.56 -2.90 15.94
C ARG A 103 4.05 -3.08 15.69
N GLU A 104 4.42 -3.43 14.48
CA GLU A 104 5.82 -3.63 14.07
C GLU A 104 6.53 -2.32 13.73
N GLN A 105 5.78 -1.33 13.29
CA GLN A 105 6.25 -0.01 12.88
C GLN A 105 5.39 1.09 13.51
N PRO A 106 5.52 1.34 14.82
CA PRO A 106 4.63 2.25 15.55
C PRO A 106 4.72 3.71 15.08
N GLU A 107 5.86 4.11 14.50
CA GLU A 107 6.07 5.46 13.95
C GLU A 107 5.46 5.68 12.55
N LEU A 108 4.82 4.65 11.99
CA LEU A 108 4.38 4.67 10.60
C LEU A 108 3.23 5.67 10.39
N VAL A 109 3.47 6.66 9.53
CA VAL A 109 2.45 7.53 8.94
C VAL A 109 2.73 7.64 7.45
N GLN A 110 1.90 6.98 6.65
CA GLN A 110 2.12 6.86 5.21
C GLN A 110 1.47 8.02 4.46
N THR A 111 2.24 9.03 4.18
CA THR A 111 1.82 10.20 3.42
C THR A 111 2.74 10.41 2.21
N PRO A 112 2.31 11.15 1.18
CA PRO A 112 3.19 11.52 0.07
C PRO A 112 4.42 12.30 0.53
N GLN A 113 4.31 13.00 1.68
CA GLN A 113 5.37 13.79 2.28
C GLN A 113 5.48 13.44 3.77
N ALA A 114 6.31 12.45 4.11
CA ALA A 114 6.60 12.09 5.49
C ALA A 114 7.67 13.02 6.11
N PRO A 115 7.70 13.18 7.44
CA PRO A 115 8.79 13.87 8.12
C PRO A 115 10.15 13.29 7.75
N GLY A 116 11.12 14.17 7.45
CA GLY A 116 12.47 13.75 7.05
C GLY A 116 12.64 13.37 5.57
N ASP A 117 11.56 13.29 4.81
CA ASP A 117 11.64 13.11 3.36
C ASP A 117 12.06 14.41 2.65
N GLU A 118 12.70 14.25 1.49
CA GLU A 118 12.92 15.35 0.56
C GLU A 118 11.57 16.02 0.22
N PRO A 119 11.46 17.37 0.33
CA PRO A 119 10.22 18.08 0.04
C PRO A 119 9.76 17.85 -1.40
N MET A 120 8.52 17.40 -1.56
CA MET A 120 7.86 17.25 -2.87
C MET A 120 6.47 17.92 -2.86
N PRO A 121 6.41 19.26 -2.80
CA PRO A 121 5.14 20.00 -2.65
C PRO A 121 4.17 19.76 -3.82
N ALA A 122 4.67 19.33 -4.96
CA ALA A 122 3.86 18.96 -6.11
C ALA A 122 2.91 17.81 -5.80
N LEU A 123 3.28 16.88 -4.90
CA LEU A 123 2.46 15.73 -4.54
C LEU A 123 1.18 16.15 -3.79
N ALA A 124 1.32 17.06 -2.83
CA ALA A 124 0.16 17.58 -2.10
C ALA A 124 -0.76 18.42 -3.02
N ARG A 125 -0.17 19.26 -3.91
CA ARG A 125 -0.94 20.02 -4.91
C ARG A 125 -1.72 19.11 -5.84
N PHE A 126 -1.10 18.05 -6.35
CA PHE A 126 -1.77 17.08 -7.21
C PHE A 126 -3.03 16.50 -6.55
N ARG A 127 -2.97 16.13 -5.26
CA ARG A 127 -4.14 15.63 -4.54
C ARG A 127 -5.26 16.66 -4.50
N VAL A 128 -4.95 17.90 -4.14
CA VAL A 128 -5.94 19.00 -4.08
C VAL A 128 -6.54 19.30 -5.46
N GLU A 129 -5.73 19.34 -6.51
CA GLU A 129 -6.18 19.56 -7.88
C GLU A 129 -7.12 18.47 -8.39
N HIS A 130 -7.01 17.24 -7.82
CA HIS A 130 -7.90 16.12 -8.12
C HIS A 130 -9.04 15.95 -7.10
N GLY A 131 -9.27 16.97 -6.25
CA GLY A 131 -10.37 16.95 -5.26
C GLY A 131 -10.15 15.97 -4.09
N LEU A 132 -8.90 15.55 -3.86
CA LEU A 132 -8.54 14.70 -2.73
C LEU A 132 -8.07 15.56 -1.54
N PRO A 133 -8.24 15.08 -0.29
CA PRO A 133 -7.59 15.70 0.85
C PRO A 133 -6.07 15.80 0.64
N ALA A 134 -5.43 16.85 1.17
CA ALA A 134 -3.98 17.06 1.04
C ALA A 134 -3.17 15.86 1.57
N GLN A 135 -3.66 15.21 2.62
CA GLN A 135 -3.12 13.95 3.13
C GLN A 135 -4.09 12.80 2.86
N PRO A 136 -3.61 11.60 2.52
CA PRO A 136 -4.45 10.43 2.41
C PRO A 136 -5.04 10.06 3.77
N ARG A 137 -6.28 9.59 3.78
CA ARG A 137 -6.83 8.93 4.95
C ARG A 137 -6.16 7.58 5.13
N HIS A 138 -6.04 7.14 6.39
CA HIS A 138 -5.51 5.82 6.71
C HIS A 138 -6.66 4.86 6.99
N VAL A 139 -6.75 3.80 6.22
CA VAL A 139 -7.72 2.72 6.38
C VAL A 139 -7.02 1.57 7.11
N ILE A 140 -7.26 1.44 8.41
CA ILE A 140 -6.59 0.45 9.27
C ILE A 140 -7.44 -0.80 9.38
N TYR A 141 -6.89 -1.96 8.98
CA TYR A 141 -7.56 -3.24 9.12
C TYR A 141 -7.21 -3.89 10.45
N SER A 142 -8.18 -4.00 11.33
CA SER A 142 -8.02 -4.61 12.65
C SER A 142 -9.25 -5.40 13.06
N ARG A 143 -9.18 -6.72 13.00
CA ARG A 143 -10.32 -7.58 13.35
C ARG A 143 -10.88 -7.30 14.73
N HIS A 144 -10.02 -7.12 15.71
CA HIS A 144 -10.40 -7.00 17.12
C HIS A 144 -10.29 -5.58 17.68
N CYS A 145 -9.87 -4.61 16.83
CA CYS A 145 -9.58 -3.23 17.27
C CYS A 145 -8.64 -3.11 18.48
N ASP A 146 -7.72 -4.07 18.62
CA ASP A 146 -6.62 -3.98 19.55
C ASP A 146 -5.55 -3.02 18.98
N LEU A 147 -5.85 -1.73 19.10
CA LEU A 147 -5.08 -0.62 18.55
C LEU A 147 -4.61 0.29 19.69
N ASP A 148 -3.35 0.65 19.65
CA ASP A 148 -2.84 1.75 20.46
C ASP A 148 -3.17 3.08 19.76
N LEU A 149 -4.13 3.82 20.32
CA LEU A 149 -4.60 5.10 19.77
C LEU A 149 -3.66 6.27 20.07
N ASP A 150 -2.56 6.04 20.77
CA ASP A 150 -1.52 7.03 21.03
C ASP A 150 -0.46 7.06 19.92
N LEU A 151 -0.49 6.09 19.00
CA LEU A 151 0.42 6.05 17.87
C LEU A 151 0.28 7.30 16.97
N PRO A 152 1.38 7.72 16.31
CA PRO A 152 1.42 8.92 15.46
C PRO A 152 0.33 8.96 14.39
N VAL A 153 -0.04 7.83 13.79
CA VAL A 153 -1.08 7.76 12.75
C VAL A 153 -2.43 8.30 13.22
N PHE A 154 -2.77 8.13 14.51
CA PHE A 154 -4.03 8.63 15.09
C PHE A 154 -3.95 10.09 15.59
N ARG A 155 -2.74 10.65 15.64
CA ARG A 155 -2.47 11.97 16.20
C ARG A 155 -1.92 12.98 15.20
N THR A 156 -1.55 12.54 14.01
CA THR A 156 -0.99 13.43 12.98
C THR A 156 -2.06 14.37 12.46
N PRO A 157 -1.88 15.69 12.56
CA PRO A 157 -2.84 16.66 12.06
C PRO A 157 -3.09 16.47 10.55
N GLY A 158 -4.37 16.54 10.17
CA GLY A 158 -4.78 16.40 8.77
C GLY A 158 -4.84 14.96 8.25
N VAL A 159 -4.48 13.97 9.06
CA VAL A 159 -4.68 12.54 8.77
C VAL A 159 -5.99 12.06 9.42
N GLU A 160 -6.93 11.67 8.59
CA GLU A 160 -8.17 11.02 9.02
C GLU A 160 -7.97 9.51 9.05
N VAL A 161 -8.53 8.83 10.06
CA VAL A 161 -8.41 7.38 10.22
C VAL A 161 -9.78 6.70 10.15
N LEU A 162 -9.89 5.74 9.24
CA LEU A 162 -10.99 4.79 9.14
C LEU A 162 -10.50 3.43 9.65
N VAL A 163 -11.28 2.76 10.49
CA VAL A 163 -10.93 1.40 10.97
C VAL A 163 -11.93 0.39 10.45
N VAL A 164 -11.46 -0.51 9.63
CA VAL A 164 -12.23 -1.65 9.11
C VAL A 164 -12.08 -2.82 10.09
N THR A 165 -13.19 -3.25 10.67
CA THR A 165 -13.21 -4.19 11.78
C THR A 165 -14.45 -5.07 11.80
N THR A 166 -14.49 -6.05 12.73
CA THR A 166 -15.73 -6.80 13.00
C THR A 166 -16.68 -6.01 13.91
N PRO A 167 -17.98 -6.38 13.96
CA PRO A 167 -18.91 -5.78 14.93
C PRO A 167 -18.42 -5.87 16.38
N GLU A 168 -17.81 -6.99 16.76
CA GLU A 168 -17.25 -7.21 18.09
C GLU A 168 -16.04 -6.29 18.35
N GLY A 169 -15.16 -6.13 17.34
CA GLY A 169 -14.03 -5.21 17.40
C GLY A 169 -14.49 -3.76 17.54
N ALA A 170 -15.54 -3.37 16.81
CA ALA A 170 -16.12 -2.05 16.90
C ALA A 170 -16.71 -1.79 18.30
N ALA A 171 -17.43 -2.76 18.87
CA ALA A 171 -17.95 -2.66 20.23
C ALA A 171 -16.84 -2.54 21.26
N ALA A 172 -15.78 -3.36 21.12
CA ALA A 172 -14.61 -3.32 22.02
C ALA A 172 -13.92 -1.96 22.00
N LEU A 173 -13.72 -1.38 20.80
CA LEU A 173 -13.11 -0.06 20.69
C LEU A 173 -14.00 1.03 21.23
N SER A 174 -15.31 0.99 20.95
CA SER A 174 -16.28 1.96 21.43
C SER A 174 -16.36 1.99 22.96
N ALA A 175 -16.19 0.85 23.62
CA ALA A 175 -16.15 0.75 25.08
C ALA A 175 -14.96 1.48 25.73
N ARG A 176 -13.91 1.80 24.97
CA ARG A 176 -12.74 2.60 25.41
C ARG A 176 -13.04 4.10 25.53
N GLY A 177 -14.25 4.54 25.19
CA GLY A 177 -14.75 5.89 25.46
C GLY A 177 -14.15 6.97 24.54
N ALA A 178 -13.71 8.09 25.12
CA ALA A 178 -13.33 9.29 24.38
C ALA A 178 -12.16 9.07 23.39
N ALA A 179 -11.24 8.16 23.69
CA ALA A 179 -10.12 7.84 22.80
C ALA A 179 -10.60 7.24 21.46
N ALA A 180 -11.72 6.52 21.46
CA ALA A 180 -12.29 5.93 20.27
C ALA A 180 -12.93 6.94 19.31
N ARG A 181 -13.17 8.18 19.74
CA ARG A 181 -13.81 9.23 18.93
C ARG A 181 -12.89 9.80 17.86
N ALA A 182 -11.59 9.51 17.92
CA ALA A 182 -10.62 9.96 16.93
C ALA A 182 -10.65 9.15 15.63
N VAL A 183 -11.44 8.05 15.57
CA VAL A 183 -11.50 7.16 14.43
C VAL A 183 -12.93 6.92 13.98
N THR A 184 -13.10 6.72 12.67
CA THR A 184 -14.38 6.30 12.11
C THR A 184 -14.37 4.79 11.91
N LEU A 185 -15.45 4.10 12.34
CA LEU A 185 -15.54 2.64 12.30
C LEU A 185 -16.37 2.16 11.11
N VAL A 186 -15.82 1.22 10.35
CA VAL A 186 -16.52 0.44 9.33
C VAL A 186 -16.60 -0.99 9.82
N ALA A 187 -17.71 -1.31 10.50
CA ALA A 187 -17.91 -2.61 11.12
C ALA A 187 -18.66 -3.56 10.19
N GLU A 188 -17.99 -4.65 9.81
CA GLU A 188 -18.52 -5.74 8.99
C GLU A 188 -17.83 -7.05 9.40
N PRO A 189 -18.40 -8.23 9.15
CA PRO A 189 -17.75 -9.51 9.45
C PRO A 189 -16.58 -9.77 8.48
N VAL A 190 -15.54 -8.96 8.58
CA VAL A 190 -14.38 -8.88 7.66
C VAL A 190 -13.47 -10.12 7.71
N SER A 191 -13.76 -11.09 8.56
CA SER A 191 -13.16 -12.42 8.51
C SER A 191 -13.64 -13.24 7.31
N GLU A 192 -14.74 -12.84 6.68
CA GLU A 192 -15.35 -13.47 5.54
C GLU A 192 -15.19 -12.58 4.30
N ALA A 193 -15.03 -13.20 3.13
CA ALA A 193 -14.91 -12.47 1.87
C ALA A 193 -16.12 -11.57 1.58
N THR A 194 -17.33 -12.02 1.93
CA THR A 194 -18.57 -11.25 1.77
C THR A 194 -18.61 -10.02 2.68
N GLY A 195 -18.16 -10.16 3.93
CA GLY A 195 -18.07 -9.04 4.87
C GLY A 195 -17.01 -8.04 4.43
N LEU A 196 -15.88 -8.54 3.93
CA LEU A 196 -14.83 -7.68 3.40
C LEU A 196 -15.30 -6.88 2.19
N ARG A 197 -16.06 -7.51 1.26
CA ARG A 197 -16.69 -6.79 0.13
C ARG A 197 -17.67 -5.71 0.60
N ARG A 198 -18.52 -5.99 1.59
CA ARG A 198 -19.43 -4.97 2.16
C ARG A 198 -18.66 -3.82 2.80
N ALA A 199 -17.59 -4.10 3.53
CA ALA A 199 -16.75 -3.05 4.10
C ALA A 199 -16.21 -2.09 3.02
N HIS A 200 -15.74 -2.64 1.88
CA HIS A 200 -15.25 -1.81 0.77
C HIS A 200 -16.37 -1.05 0.05
N ALA A 201 -17.55 -1.64 -0.11
CA ALA A 201 -18.70 -0.93 -0.62
C ALA A 201 -19.08 0.26 0.29
N ARG A 202 -19.01 0.09 1.60
CA ARG A 202 -19.23 1.18 2.58
C ARG A 202 -18.12 2.23 2.55
N LEU A 203 -16.86 1.83 2.47
CA LEU A 203 -15.74 2.78 2.27
C LEU A 203 -15.98 3.66 1.05
N PHE A 204 -16.48 3.08 -0.04
CA PHE A 204 -16.80 3.81 -1.26
C PHE A 204 -18.04 4.71 -1.11
N ALA A 205 -19.16 4.17 -0.63
CA ALA A 205 -20.45 4.85 -0.62
C ALA A 205 -20.58 5.89 0.50
N GLU A 206 -20.11 5.54 1.72
CA GLU A 206 -20.29 6.35 2.92
C GLU A 206 -19.10 7.30 3.16
N HIS A 207 -17.88 6.88 2.77
CA HIS A 207 -16.66 7.61 3.07
C HIS A 207 -15.94 8.17 1.84
N GLY A 208 -16.47 7.91 0.63
CA GLY A 208 -15.90 8.45 -0.61
C GLY A 208 -14.51 7.95 -0.97
N VAL A 209 -14.08 6.79 -0.44
CA VAL A 209 -12.82 6.15 -0.82
C VAL A 209 -12.95 5.65 -2.25
N ARG A 210 -12.15 6.20 -3.17
CA ARG A 210 -12.21 5.87 -4.61
C ARG A 210 -11.06 4.97 -5.04
N TYR A 211 -9.88 5.25 -4.51
CA TYR A 211 -8.66 4.49 -4.75
C TYR A 211 -8.05 4.14 -3.41
N LEU A 212 -7.55 2.93 -3.27
CA LEU A 212 -7.00 2.43 -2.02
C LEU A 212 -5.63 1.79 -2.26
N ASP A 213 -4.61 2.45 -1.75
CA ASP A 213 -3.22 1.99 -1.74
C ASP A 213 -3.00 1.04 -0.56
N CYS A 214 -2.81 -0.23 -0.84
CA CYS A 214 -2.60 -1.25 0.19
C CYS A 214 -1.08 -1.45 0.42
N GLU A 215 -0.55 -0.81 1.45
CA GLU A 215 0.88 -0.83 1.77
C GLU A 215 1.26 -1.76 2.93
N GLY A 216 0.46 -2.71 3.26
CA GLY A 216 0.87 -3.48 4.41
C GLY A 216 0.19 -4.79 4.67
N GLY A 217 1.08 -5.74 5.01
CA GLY A 217 0.76 -7.06 5.50
C GLY A 217 0.29 -8.03 4.40
N GLN A 218 1.13 -9.05 4.12
CA GLN A 218 0.82 -10.11 3.17
C GLN A 218 -0.56 -10.75 3.42
N ARG A 219 -0.96 -10.93 4.70
CA ARG A 219 -2.27 -11.48 5.05
C ARG A 219 -3.44 -10.62 4.58
N MET A 220 -3.28 -9.29 4.63
CA MET A 220 -4.31 -8.37 4.11
C MET A 220 -4.40 -8.49 2.59
N LEU A 221 -3.26 -8.53 1.91
CA LEU A 221 -3.18 -8.73 0.46
C LEU A 221 -3.87 -10.03 0.03
N GLU A 222 -3.59 -11.13 0.73
CA GLU A 222 -4.22 -12.44 0.51
C GLU A 222 -5.74 -12.39 0.71
N SER A 223 -6.19 -11.71 1.77
CA SER A 223 -7.62 -11.55 2.05
C SER A 223 -8.33 -10.73 0.97
N LEU A 224 -7.71 -9.64 0.52
CA LEU A 224 -8.24 -8.82 -0.58
C LEU A 224 -8.29 -9.59 -1.88
N HIS A 225 -7.23 -10.35 -2.20
CA HIS A 225 -7.19 -11.20 -3.39
C HIS A 225 -8.25 -12.31 -3.35
N ALA A 226 -8.34 -13.04 -2.24
CA ALA A 226 -9.34 -14.10 -2.05
C ALA A 226 -10.79 -13.57 -2.10
N ALA A 227 -11.01 -12.31 -1.68
CA ALA A 227 -12.30 -11.65 -1.79
C ALA A 227 -12.59 -11.10 -3.21
N GLY A 228 -11.66 -11.18 -4.16
CA GLY A 228 -11.77 -10.60 -5.49
C GLY A 228 -11.79 -9.06 -5.49
N LEU A 229 -11.12 -8.47 -4.51
CA LEU A 229 -11.06 -7.02 -4.31
C LEU A 229 -9.75 -6.39 -4.80
N LEU A 230 -8.69 -7.17 -4.89
CA LEU A 230 -7.38 -6.69 -5.34
C LEU A 230 -7.38 -6.52 -6.87
N ASP A 231 -7.19 -5.29 -7.33
CA ASP A 231 -7.19 -4.96 -8.75
C ASP A 231 -5.79 -4.92 -9.35
N GLU A 232 -4.81 -4.39 -8.61
CA GLU A 232 -3.44 -4.27 -9.08
C GLU A 232 -2.39 -4.50 -8.00
N VAL A 233 -1.19 -4.82 -8.43
CA VAL A 233 -0.01 -4.87 -7.57
C VAL A 233 1.16 -4.16 -8.24
N PHE A 234 1.76 -3.23 -7.53
CA PHE A 234 3.06 -2.64 -7.82
C PHE A 234 4.10 -3.38 -7.00
N LEU A 235 4.91 -4.17 -7.66
CA LEU A 235 5.92 -5.01 -7.05
C LEU A 235 7.31 -4.47 -7.40
N THR A 236 8.09 -4.11 -6.37
CA THR A 236 9.52 -3.91 -6.49
C THR A 236 10.22 -5.24 -6.20
N GLU A 237 10.85 -5.82 -7.21
CA GLU A 237 11.72 -7.00 -7.03
C GLU A 237 13.17 -6.54 -6.92
N THR A 238 13.79 -6.88 -5.79
CA THR A 238 15.20 -6.58 -5.56
C THR A 238 16.09 -7.76 -5.98
N ASP A 239 17.39 -7.53 -6.06
CA ASP A 239 18.40 -8.59 -6.25
C ASP A 239 18.83 -9.25 -4.93
N SER A 240 18.20 -8.90 -3.82
CA SER A 240 18.54 -9.42 -2.51
C SER A 240 18.28 -10.93 -2.42
N MET A 241 19.28 -11.65 -1.94
CA MET A 241 19.18 -13.07 -1.61
C MET A 241 18.94 -13.21 -0.11
N VAL A 242 17.75 -13.69 0.25
CA VAL A 242 17.43 -14.00 1.65
C VAL A 242 17.82 -15.44 1.93
N ASP A 243 18.63 -15.66 2.97
CA ASP A 243 18.92 -17.01 3.44
C ASP A 243 17.73 -17.57 4.20
N GLU A 244 16.89 -18.31 3.48
CA GLU A 244 15.64 -18.84 3.99
C GLU A 244 15.83 -19.80 5.19
N THR A 245 17.02 -20.35 5.37
CA THR A 245 17.32 -21.25 6.49
C THR A 245 17.53 -20.53 7.82
N ARG A 246 17.81 -19.24 7.78
CA ARG A 246 18.08 -18.42 8.98
C ARG A 246 16.85 -17.76 9.57
N HIS A 247 15.75 -17.72 8.83
CA HIS A 247 14.56 -16.98 9.23
C HIS A 247 13.36 -17.89 9.44
N ALA A 248 12.73 -17.75 10.60
CA ALA A 248 11.49 -18.48 10.90
C ALA A 248 10.27 -17.72 10.37
N GLY A 249 9.28 -18.48 9.88
CA GLY A 249 8.00 -17.90 9.46
C GLY A 249 8.14 -16.99 8.24
N LEU A 250 8.93 -17.42 7.26
CA LEU A 250 9.05 -16.75 5.97
C LEU A 250 7.70 -16.58 5.31
N ILE A 251 7.50 -15.37 4.78
CA ILE A 251 6.33 -14.98 4.01
C ILE A 251 6.81 -14.66 2.60
N LYS A 252 6.26 -15.37 1.61
CA LYS A 252 6.51 -15.10 0.19
C LYS A 252 5.28 -14.50 -0.44
N THR A 253 5.49 -13.62 -1.41
CA THR A 253 4.40 -13.19 -2.27
C THR A 253 3.95 -14.34 -3.17
N PHE A 254 2.73 -14.30 -3.65
CA PHE A 254 2.26 -15.31 -4.59
C PHE A 254 2.77 -15.03 -6.02
N ASP A 255 2.73 -16.05 -6.86
CA ASP A 255 2.98 -15.91 -8.29
C ASP A 255 1.77 -15.22 -8.94
N PHE A 256 1.89 -13.94 -9.19
CA PHE A 256 0.80 -13.11 -9.74
C PHE A 256 0.28 -13.62 -11.07
N ALA A 257 1.15 -14.13 -11.93
CA ALA A 257 0.74 -14.68 -13.23
C ALA A 257 -0.11 -15.95 -13.04
N ARG A 258 0.29 -16.82 -12.14
CA ARG A 258 -0.45 -18.04 -11.79
C ARG A 258 -1.80 -17.74 -11.14
N GLU A 259 -1.88 -16.66 -10.37
CA GLU A 259 -3.11 -16.16 -9.75
C GLU A 259 -4.00 -15.35 -10.72
N GLY A 260 -3.63 -15.32 -12.00
CA GLY A 260 -4.45 -14.74 -13.07
C GLY A 260 -4.22 -13.26 -13.33
N ALA A 261 -3.17 -12.66 -12.76
CA ALA A 261 -2.78 -11.30 -13.10
C ALA A 261 -2.00 -11.24 -14.42
N THR A 262 -2.13 -10.11 -15.09
CA THR A 262 -1.36 -9.78 -16.30
C THR A 262 -0.32 -8.72 -15.97
N LEU A 263 0.93 -8.91 -16.39
CA LEU A 263 1.95 -7.87 -16.31
C LEU A 263 1.61 -6.77 -17.31
N ILE A 264 1.37 -5.55 -16.84
CA ILE A 264 0.97 -4.42 -17.68
C ILE A 264 2.06 -3.36 -17.83
N ALA A 265 3.02 -3.35 -16.94
CA ALA A 265 4.21 -2.51 -17.06
C ALA A 265 5.39 -3.14 -16.31
N GLU A 266 6.60 -2.95 -16.84
CA GLU A 266 7.86 -3.26 -16.18
C GLU A 266 8.81 -2.08 -16.33
N GLY A 267 9.58 -1.75 -15.29
CA GLY A 267 10.53 -0.65 -15.29
C GLY A 267 11.82 -0.97 -14.57
N ARG A 268 12.85 -0.15 -14.84
CA ARG A 268 14.16 -0.13 -14.19
C ARG A 268 14.68 1.29 -14.16
N ILE A 269 15.59 1.61 -13.23
CA ILE A 269 16.24 2.94 -13.22
C ILE A 269 17.33 3.09 -14.30
N ALA A 270 17.85 1.98 -14.78
CA ALA A 270 18.81 1.91 -15.88
C ALA A 270 18.68 0.53 -16.57
N PRO A 271 19.16 0.36 -17.81
CA PRO A 271 19.08 -0.94 -18.51
C PRO A 271 19.66 -2.11 -17.71
N GLN A 272 20.69 -1.82 -16.90
CA GLN A 272 21.37 -2.79 -16.04
C GLN A 272 21.02 -2.62 -14.56
N GLY A 273 19.96 -1.85 -14.26
CA GLY A 273 19.48 -1.65 -12.89
C GLY A 273 19.22 -2.99 -12.21
N ALA A 274 19.63 -3.12 -10.94
CA ALA A 274 19.54 -4.36 -10.18
C ALA A 274 18.09 -4.74 -9.88
N TRP A 275 17.23 -3.72 -9.71
CA TRP A 275 15.84 -3.95 -9.34
C TRP A 275 14.89 -3.86 -10.52
N ARG A 276 13.74 -4.55 -10.38
CA ARG A 276 12.63 -4.50 -11.32
C ARG A 276 11.42 -3.92 -10.64
N TYR A 277 10.77 -2.98 -11.31
CA TYR A 277 9.50 -2.40 -10.89
C TYR A 277 8.43 -2.94 -11.80
N ARG A 278 7.45 -3.67 -11.26
CA ARG A 278 6.43 -4.36 -12.04
C ARG A 278 5.06 -3.94 -11.60
N ARG A 279 4.16 -3.76 -12.57
CA ARG A 279 2.76 -3.49 -12.35
C ARG A 279 1.93 -4.65 -12.91
N TRP A 280 1.26 -5.34 -12.02
CA TRP A 280 0.40 -6.46 -12.33
C TRP A 280 -1.06 -6.05 -12.18
N ARG A 281 -1.94 -6.52 -13.09
CA ARG A 281 -3.38 -6.27 -13.02
C ARG A 281 -4.12 -7.59 -13.02
N PHE A 282 -5.00 -7.76 -12.03
CA PHE A 282 -5.91 -8.90 -11.98
C PHE A 282 -7.07 -8.69 -12.95
N ARG A 283 -7.59 -9.79 -13.49
CA ARG A 283 -8.85 -9.75 -14.24
C ARG A 283 -9.99 -9.59 -13.25
N SER A 284 -10.95 -8.72 -13.59
CA SER A 284 -12.22 -8.64 -12.87
C SER A 284 -12.88 -10.02 -12.82
N ARG A 285 -13.21 -10.46 -11.65
CA ARG A 285 -14.03 -11.68 -11.45
C ARG A 285 -15.49 -11.31 -11.35
#